data_36087061a0c3f6d5b05ed2239f59fd96
#
_entry.id   36087061a0c3f6d5b05ed2239f59fd96
#
_cell.length_a   1.000
_cell.length_b   1.000
_cell.length_c   1.000
_cell.angle_alpha   90.00
_cell.angle_beta   90.00
_cell.angle_gamma   90.00
#
_symmetry.space_group_name_H-M   'P 1'
#
loop_
_entity.id
_entity.type
_entity.pdbx_description
1 polymer ?
#
loop_
_entity_poly.entity_id
_entity_poly.type
_entity_poly.pdbx_seq_one_letter_code
_entity_poly.pdbx_strand_id
1 'polypeptide(L)'
;IFGPTKDYECACGKYKRIRYKGIVCDRCGVEVTEKKVRRERAGHIELVVPVAHIWYFRSLPNKIGYLLGLPTKKLDSVIYYEKYIVVQPGVVENMKYSDTGEEINGSHKFDLLSEDEYLDILDNRLPEGNERLDNSDPKKFIAKMGAEAIYDLLANIDLDRLAGELRDRATTDSSQQRKTEALKRLQIVEAFRQSEGINRPEWMIMKIIPV
;
A
#
# COMPACT_ATOMS: atom_id res chain seq x y z
N ILE A 1 16.63 -24.20 -2.03
CA ILE A 1 16.80 -22.94 -1.27
C ILE A 1 16.91 -23.22 0.21
N PHE A 2 15.94 -23.91 0.80
CA PHE A 2 15.84 -24.10 2.25
C PHE A 2 16.65 -25.29 2.79
N GLY A 3 17.21 -26.10 1.93
CA GLY A 3 18.01 -27.26 2.31
C GLY A 3 17.18 -28.55 2.53
N PRO A 4 17.83 -29.61 3.04
CA PRO A 4 17.25 -30.95 3.13
C PRO A 4 16.21 -31.06 4.25
N THR A 5 15.31 -32.04 4.13
CA THR A 5 14.33 -32.39 5.16
C THR A 5 14.87 -33.40 6.19
N LYS A 6 15.93 -34.14 5.79
CA LYS A 6 16.64 -35.09 6.64
C LYS A 6 18.12 -34.72 6.70
N ASP A 7 18.77 -35.01 7.83
CA ASP A 7 20.18 -34.71 8.02
C ASP A 7 21.04 -35.48 7.02
N TYR A 8 21.90 -34.75 6.30
CA TYR A 8 22.85 -35.26 5.34
C TYR A 8 22.26 -36.17 4.24
N GLU A 9 21.03 -35.86 3.81
CA GLU A 9 20.36 -36.56 2.72
C GLU A 9 19.72 -35.53 1.75
N CYS A 10 20.02 -35.65 0.47
CA CYS A 10 19.36 -34.82 -0.53
C CYS A 10 17.91 -35.28 -0.80
N ALA A 11 17.07 -34.45 -1.40
CA ALA A 11 15.65 -34.74 -1.61
C ALA A 11 15.42 -36.00 -2.49
N CYS A 12 16.25 -36.26 -3.50
CA CYS A 12 16.11 -37.43 -4.37
C CYS A 12 16.77 -38.69 -3.82
N GLY A 13 17.49 -38.62 -2.70
CA GLY A 13 18.15 -39.74 -2.05
C GLY A 13 19.47 -40.21 -2.72
N LYS A 14 19.96 -39.52 -3.77
CA LYS A 14 21.21 -39.86 -4.45
C LYS A 14 22.42 -39.78 -3.52
N TYR A 15 22.48 -38.71 -2.74
CA TYR A 15 23.52 -38.50 -1.74
C TYR A 15 22.94 -38.65 -0.36
N LYS A 16 23.51 -39.57 0.42
CA LYS A 16 23.15 -39.88 1.80
C LYS A 16 24.41 -39.98 2.65
N ARG A 17 24.30 -39.59 3.91
CA ARG A 17 25.34 -39.63 4.94
C ARG A 17 26.28 -38.43 4.92
N ILE A 18 26.93 -38.19 6.04
CA ILE A 18 27.82 -37.07 6.34
C ILE A 18 29.01 -36.91 5.41
N ARG A 19 29.47 -38.01 4.79
CA ARG A 19 30.60 -37.95 3.85
C ARG A 19 30.39 -37.07 2.62
N TYR A 20 29.15 -36.79 2.29
CA TYR A 20 28.75 -35.91 1.19
C TYR A 20 28.38 -34.50 1.66
N LYS A 21 28.69 -34.12 2.92
CA LYS A 21 28.41 -32.80 3.45
C LYS A 21 28.91 -31.68 2.54
N GLY A 22 28.07 -30.70 2.26
CA GLY A 22 28.39 -29.52 1.45
C GLY A 22 28.24 -29.72 -0.05
N ILE A 23 27.93 -30.94 -0.52
CA ILE A 23 27.71 -31.21 -1.95
C ILE A 23 26.27 -30.76 -2.30
N VAL A 24 26.13 -30.01 -3.38
CA VAL A 24 24.84 -29.72 -4.00
C VAL A 24 24.52 -30.84 -4.98
N CYS A 25 23.38 -31.49 -4.78
CA CYS A 25 22.97 -32.60 -5.62
C CYS A 25 22.69 -32.13 -7.05
N ASP A 26 23.38 -32.68 -8.00
CA ASP A 26 23.24 -32.43 -9.45
C ASP A 26 21.84 -32.80 -9.99
N ARG A 27 21.11 -33.70 -9.31
CA ARG A 27 19.79 -34.17 -9.74
C ARG A 27 18.64 -33.35 -9.14
N CYS A 28 18.69 -33.01 -7.85
CA CYS A 28 17.58 -32.30 -7.17
C CYS A 28 17.94 -30.91 -6.65
N GLY A 29 19.22 -30.51 -6.80
CA GLY A 29 19.68 -29.16 -6.38
C GLY A 29 19.76 -28.93 -4.86
N VAL A 30 19.45 -29.93 -4.04
CA VAL A 30 19.49 -29.80 -2.58
C VAL A 30 20.91 -30.00 -2.07
N GLU A 31 21.39 -29.09 -1.24
CA GLU A 31 22.65 -29.19 -0.53
C GLU A 31 22.57 -30.27 0.58
N VAL A 32 23.59 -31.13 0.65
CA VAL A 32 23.67 -32.16 1.70
C VAL A 32 24.25 -31.56 2.95
N THR A 33 23.35 -31.20 3.88
CA THR A 33 23.68 -30.57 5.16
C THR A 33 22.67 -30.98 6.23
N GLU A 34 22.75 -30.39 7.42
CA GLU A 34 21.80 -30.64 8.49
C GLU A 34 20.43 -30.03 8.18
N LYS A 35 19.35 -30.71 8.55
CA LYS A 35 17.98 -30.19 8.38
C LYS A 35 17.73 -28.89 9.15
N LYS A 36 18.53 -28.60 10.17
CA LYS A 36 18.44 -27.37 10.99
C LYS A 36 18.53 -26.10 10.13
N VAL A 37 19.30 -26.14 9.03
CA VAL A 37 19.46 -24.98 8.14
C VAL A 37 18.14 -24.49 7.57
N ARG A 38 17.10 -25.32 7.49
CA ARG A 38 15.75 -24.92 7.05
C ARG A 38 15.10 -23.89 7.96
N ARG A 39 15.51 -23.80 9.22
CA ARG A 39 15.04 -22.78 10.17
C ARG A 39 15.92 -21.53 10.19
N GLU A 40 17.11 -21.61 9.60
CA GLU A 40 18.06 -20.51 9.56
C GLU A 40 18.01 -19.77 8.23
N ARG A 41 17.63 -20.47 7.15
CA ARG A 41 17.51 -19.90 5.81
C ARG A 41 16.13 -19.27 5.64
N ALA A 42 16.12 -18.03 5.17
CA ALA A 42 14.90 -17.29 4.83
C ALA A 42 14.85 -16.98 3.35
N GLY A 43 13.68 -16.88 2.80
CA GLY A 43 13.41 -16.47 1.43
C GLY A 43 12.18 -15.57 1.38
N HIS A 44 11.86 -15.09 0.19
CA HIS A 44 10.65 -14.31 -0.04
C HIS A 44 10.12 -14.56 -1.44
N ILE A 45 8.84 -14.30 -1.61
CA ILE A 45 8.17 -14.29 -2.91
C ILE A 45 7.80 -12.84 -3.20
N GLU A 46 8.28 -12.30 -4.31
CA GLU A 46 7.87 -10.99 -4.81
C GLU A 46 6.50 -11.09 -5.46
N LEU A 47 5.59 -10.22 -5.06
CA LEU A 47 4.25 -10.16 -5.64
C LEU A 47 4.26 -9.31 -6.91
N VAL A 48 3.57 -9.76 -7.94
CA VAL A 48 3.41 -8.99 -9.20
C VAL A 48 2.69 -7.67 -8.95
N VAL A 49 1.68 -7.68 -8.08
CA VAL A 49 0.96 -6.50 -7.60
C VAL A 49 0.96 -6.45 -6.08
N PRO A 50 1.09 -5.27 -5.46
CA PRO A 50 0.97 -5.12 -4.02
C PRO A 50 -0.39 -5.57 -3.50
N VAL A 51 -0.43 -6.07 -2.27
CA VAL A 51 -1.65 -6.56 -1.61
C VAL A 51 -1.81 -5.92 -0.24
N ALA A 52 -3.01 -5.44 0.08
CA ALA A 52 -3.33 -4.93 1.40
C ALA A 52 -3.36 -6.07 2.43
N HIS A 53 -2.60 -5.92 3.52
CA HIS A 53 -2.57 -6.93 4.57
C HIS A 53 -3.89 -6.95 5.32
N ILE A 54 -4.49 -8.14 5.42
CA ILE A 54 -5.83 -8.33 5.99
C ILE A 54 -5.97 -7.83 7.44
N TRP A 55 -4.91 -7.94 8.26
CA TRP A 55 -4.90 -7.47 9.64
C TRP A 55 -5.06 -5.96 9.79
N TYR A 56 -4.69 -5.19 8.77
CA TYR A 56 -4.78 -3.72 8.79
C TYR A 56 -5.97 -3.19 7.99
N PHE A 57 -6.52 -4.02 7.11
CA PHE A 57 -7.63 -3.66 6.24
C PHE A 57 -8.99 -4.18 6.75
N ARG A 58 -9.06 -5.45 7.19
CA ARG A 58 -10.34 -6.09 7.62
C ARG A 58 -10.54 -6.12 9.14
N SER A 59 -9.52 -5.82 9.94
CA SER A 59 -9.68 -5.74 11.38
C SER A 59 -10.49 -4.50 11.80
N LEU A 60 -11.09 -4.58 12.98
CA LEU A 60 -11.76 -3.44 13.61
C LEU A 60 -10.89 -2.96 14.78
N PRO A 61 -10.44 -1.70 14.79
CA PRO A 61 -10.65 -0.68 13.75
C PRO A 61 -9.79 -0.90 12.49
N ASN A 62 -10.32 -0.51 11.31
CA ASN A 62 -9.57 -0.55 10.07
C ASN A 62 -8.44 0.51 10.10
N LYS A 63 -7.20 0.08 10.29
CA LYS A 63 -6.06 0.99 10.49
C LYS A 63 -5.75 1.83 9.26
N ILE A 64 -5.84 1.23 8.06
CA ILE A 64 -5.65 1.94 6.78
C ILE A 64 -6.71 3.04 6.64
N GLY A 65 -7.96 2.70 6.89
CA GLY A 65 -9.07 3.66 6.81
C GLY A 65 -8.94 4.79 7.82
N TYR A 66 -8.50 4.51 9.04
CA TYR A 66 -8.29 5.53 10.07
C TYR A 66 -7.15 6.48 9.73
N LEU A 67 -6.04 5.99 9.18
CA LEU A 67 -4.94 6.85 8.74
C LEU A 67 -5.38 7.75 7.59
N LEU A 68 -5.96 7.18 6.54
CA LEU A 68 -6.36 7.94 5.35
C LEU A 68 -7.65 8.77 5.55
N GLY A 69 -8.41 8.49 6.61
CA GLY A 69 -9.72 9.12 6.82
C GLY A 69 -10.80 8.64 5.84
N LEU A 70 -10.63 7.41 5.33
CA LEU A 70 -11.53 6.84 4.34
C LEU A 70 -12.40 5.74 4.96
N PRO A 71 -13.71 5.72 4.68
CA PRO A 71 -14.58 4.62 5.11
C PRO A 71 -14.20 3.32 4.39
N THR A 72 -14.40 2.19 5.07
CA THR A 72 -14.06 0.85 4.56
C THR A 72 -14.67 0.58 3.18
N LYS A 73 -15.91 1.03 2.94
CA LYS A 73 -16.58 0.84 1.64
C LYS A 73 -15.84 1.51 0.48
N LYS A 74 -15.28 2.72 0.70
CA LYS A 74 -14.47 3.40 -0.32
C LYS A 74 -13.16 2.65 -0.58
N LEU A 75 -12.51 2.17 0.49
CA LEU A 75 -11.29 1.37 0.36
C LEU A 75 -11.55 0.03 -0.35
N ASP A 76 -12.68 -0.62 -0.08
CA ASP A 76 -13.10 -1.83 -0.79
C ASP A 76 -13.15 -1.59 -2.29
N SER A 77 -13.88 -0.56 -2.75
CA SER A 77 -14.00 -0.25 -4.17
C SER A 77 -12.65 -0.01 -4.86
N VAL A 78 -11.69 0.58 -4.17
CA VAL A 78 -10.35 0.79 -4.71
C VAL A 78 -9.54 -0.50 -4.74
N ILE A 79 -9.49 -1.23 -3.63
CA ILE A 79 -8.65 -2.42 -3.47
C ILE A 79 -9.12 -3.57 -4.39
N TYR A 80 -10.43 -3.67 -4.62
CA TYR A 80 -11.01 -4.68 -5.52
C TYR A 80 -11.16 -4.21 -6.98
N TYR A 81 -10.48 -3.12 -7.36
CA TYR A 81 -10.42 -2.62 -8.74
C TYR A 81 -11.78 -2.22 -9.34
N GLU A 82 -12.70 -1.73 -8.51
CA GLU A 82 -13.98 -1.19 -8.98
C GLU A 82 -13.89 0.29 -9.36
N LYS A 83 -13.03 1.05 -8.68
CA LYS A 83 -12.88 2.51 -8.87
C LYS A 83 -11.43 2.95 -8.74
N TYR A 84 -11.10 4.02 -9.49
CA TYR A 84 -9.86 4.76 -9.29
C TYR A 84 -9.97 5.65 -8.06
N ILE A 85 -8.86 5.88 -7.38
CA ILE A 85 -8.74 6.91 -6.34
C ILE A 85 -7.69 7.94 -6.76
N VAL A 86 -8.01 9.20 -6.59
CA VAL A 86 -7.11 10.31 -6.88
C VAL A 86 -6.04 10.37 -5.79
N VAL A 87 -4.80 10.07 -6.17
CA VAL A 87 -3.61 10.17 -5.32
C VAL A 87 -3.08 11.60 -5.33
N GLN A 88 -3.01 12.20 -6.51
CA GLN A 88 -2.57 13.57 -6.74
C GLN A 88 -3.46 14.22 -7.79
N PRO A 89 -4.19 15.28 -7.44
CA PRO A 89 -5.14 15.92 -8.36
C PRO A 89 -4.44 16.77 -9.44
N GLY A 90 -3.24 17.29 -9.16
CA GLY A 90 -2.49 18.08 -10.11
C GLY A 90 -3.26 19.30 -10.63
N VAL A 91 -3.20 19.48 -11.94
CA VAL A 91 -3.87 20.61 -12.62
C VAL A 91 -5.41 20.51 -12.60
N VAL A 92 -5.95 19.31 -12.36
CA VAL A 92 -7.40 19.05 -12.40
C VAL A 92 -8.12 19.58 -11.15
N GLU A 93 -7.40 19.81 -10.03
CA GLU A 93 -7.98 20.24 -8.76
C GLU A 93 -8.80 21.54 -8.86
N ASN A 94 -8.31 22.47 -9.64
CA ASN A 94 -8.89 23.80 -9.77
C ASN A 94 -9.62 24.05 -11.09
N MET A 95 -9.86 23.02 -11.89
CA MET A 95 -10.59 23.14 -13.14
C MET A 95 -12.07 23.38 -12.88
N LYS A 96 -12.60 24.47 -13.43
CA LYS A 96 -14.03 24.82 -13.38
C LYS A 96 -14.76 24.55 -14.68
N TYR A 97 -14.03 24.51 -15.79
CA TYR A 97 -14.60 24.35 -17.13
C TYR A 97 -13.75 23.35 -17.93
N SER A 98 -14.42 22.55 -18.74
CA SER A 98 -13.76 21.73 -19.76
C SER A 98 -13.27 22.59 -20.91
N ASP A 99 -12.43 22.04 -21.79
CA ASP A 99 -12.02 22.71 -23.04
C ASP A 99 -13.21 23.05 -23.93
N THR A 100 -14.34 22.36 -23.78
CA THR A 100 -15.62 22.62 -24.46
C THR A 100 -16.44 23.73 -23.81
N GLY A 101 -16.01 24.29 -22.67
CA GLY A 101 -16.70 25.35 -21.93
C GLY A 101 -17.82 24.87 -21.00
N GLU A 102 -17.98 23.58 -20.78
CA GLU A 102 -18.92 23.03 -19.80
C GLU A 102 -18.39 23.16 -18.39
N GLU A 103 -19.27 23.48 -17.44
CA GLU A 103 -18.90 23.56 -16.02
C GLU A 103 -18.65 22.19 -15.46
N ILE A 104 -17.45 21.98 -14.93
CA ILE A 104 -17.00 20.70 -14.35
C ILE A 104 -16.54 20.91 -12.91
N ASN A 105 -16.74 19.90 -12.07
CA ASN A 105 -16.13 19.87 -10.76
C ASN A 105 -14.69 19.39 -10.87
N GLY A 106 -13.75 20.12 -10.26
CA GLY A 106 -12.37 19.66 -10.10
C GLY A 106 -12.33 18.36 -9.27
N SER A 107 -11.29 17.56 -9.51
CA SER A 107 -11.06 16.34 -8.73
C SER A 107 -10.10 16.60 -7.60
N HIS A 108 -10.46 16.18 -6.38
CA HIS A 108 -9.65 16.37 -5.19
C HIS A 108 -8.97 15.07 -4.76
N LYS A 109 -7.93 15.19 -3.96
CA LYS A 109 -7.27 14.03 -3.36
C LYS A 109 -8.29 13.17 -2.59
N PHE A 110 -8.23 11.85 -2.77
CA PHE A 110 -9.16 10.84 -2.24
C PHE A 110 -10.53 10.74 -2.93
N ASP A 111 -10.77 11.49 -4.00
CA ASP A 111 -11.98 11.29 -4.80
C ASP A 111 -11.93 9.94 -5.52
N LEU A 112 -13.11 9.33 -5.64
CA LEU A 112 -13.27 8.07 -6.35
C LEU A 112 -13.85 8.36 -7.72
N LEU A 113 -13.18 7.86 -8.75
CA LEU A 113 -13.57 8.01 -10.14
C LEU A 113 -14.00 6.64 -10.71
N SER A 114 -15.06 6.63 -11.49
CA SER A 114 -15.36 5.51 -12.38
C SER A 114 -14.35 5.45 -13.53
N GLU A 115 -14.37 4.38 -14.31
CA GLU A 115 -13.52 4.25 -15.48
C GLU A 115 -13.81 5.35 -16.52
N ASP A 116 -15.10 5.64 -16.76
CA ASP A 116 -15.53 6.68 -17.68
C ASP A 116 -15.05 8.08 -17.24
N GLU A 117 -15.19 8.41 -15.96
CA GLU A 117 -14.71 9.69 -15.38
C GLU A 117 -13.17 9.80 -15.45
N TYR A 118 -12.47 8.71 -15.24
CA TYR A 118 -11.01 8.68 -15.33
C TYR A 118 -10.54 8.90 -16.77
N LEU A 119 -11.15 8.21 -17.75
CA LEU A 119 -10.85 8.39 -19.16
C LEU A 119 -11.20 9.80 -19.66
N ASP A 120 -12.34 10.36 -19.23
CA ASP A 120 -12.71 11.74 -19.54
C ASP A 120 -11.66 12.75 -19.05
N ILE A 121 -11.11 12.53 -17.87
CA ILE A 121 -10.02 13.39 -17.35
C ILE A 121 -8.77 13.27 -18.22
N LEU A 122 -8.39 12.04 -18.61
CA LEU A 122 -7.20 11.83 -19.43
C LEU A 122 -7.32 12.44 -20.82
N ASP A 123 -8.48 12.25 -21.46
CA ASP A 123 -8.69 12.61 -22.86
C ASP A 123 -9.05 14.10 -23.05
N ASN A 124 -9.82 14.66 -22.12
CA ASN A 124 -10.46 15.97 -22.32
C ASN A 124 -10.01 17.05 -21.33
N ARG A 125 -9.32 16.70 -20.24
CA ARG A 125 -9.02 17.68 -19.17
C ARG A 125 -7.53 17.86 -18.91
N LEU A 126 -6.69 16.92 -19.29
CA LEU A 126 -5.25 17.04 -19.07
C LEU A 126 -4.57 17.76 -20.24
N PRO A 127 -3.67 18.72 -19.97
CA PRO A 127 -2.85 19.31 -21.00
C PRO A 127 -1.89 18.27 -21.59
N GLU A 128 -1.59 18.41 -22.88
CA GLU A 128 -0.61 17.55 -23.56
C GLU A 128 0.70 17.45 -22.76
N GLY A 129 1.18 16.25 -22.60
CA GLY A 129 2.44 15.98 -21.89
C GLY A 129 2.33 15.85 -20.39
N ASN A 130 1.15 15.99 -19.75
CA ASN A 130 0.98 15.78 -18.32
C ASN A 130 1.42 14.37 -17.87
N GLU A 131 1.18 13.36 -18.71
CA GLU A 131 1.61 11.97 -18.45
C GLU A 131 3.13 11.83 -18.34
N ARG A 132 3.89 12.65 -19.06
CA ARG A 132 5.35 12.60 -19.10
C ARG A 132 6.02 13.35 -17.94
N LEU A 133 5.25 14.09 -17.15
CA LEU A 133 5.78 14.75 -15.96
C LEU A 133 6.30 13.70 -14.98
N ASP A 134 7.29 14.10 -14.19
CA ASP A 134 7.78 13.28 -13.09
C ASP A 134 6.65 13.07 -12.03
N ASN A 135 6.64 11.93 -11.38
CA ASN A 135 5.63 11.63 -10.35
C ASN A 135 5.73 12.56 -9.13
N SER A 136 6.86 13.22 -8.95
CA SER A 136 7.08 14.23 -7.91
C SER A 136 6.57 15.63 -8.31
N ASP A 137 6.23 15.85 -9.59
CA ASP A 137 5.71 17.14 -10.05
C ASP A 137 4.29 17.36 -9.50
N PRO A 138 4.06 18.42 -8.71
CA PRO A 138 2.73 18.69 -8.13
C PRO A 138 1.64 18.97 -9.18
N LYS A 139 1.99 19.25 -10.42
CA LYS A 139 1.04 19.49 -11.51
C LYS A 139 0.55 18.21 -12.19
N LYS A 140 1.24 17.09 -11.96
CA LYS A 140 0.85 15.80 -12.54
C LYS A 140 -0.43 15.30 -11.90
N PHE A 141 -1.37 14.86 -12.74
CA PHE A 141 -2.54 14.11 -12.27
C PHE A 141 -2.17 12.64 -12.10
N ILE A 142 -2.49 12.08 -10.93
CA ILE A 142 -2.25 10.66 -10.63
C ILE A 142 -3.50 10.10 -9.97
N ALA A 143 -4.15 9.17 -10.64
CA ALA A 143 -5.19 8.32 -10.07
C ALA A 143 -4.86 6.85 -10.35
N LYS A 144 -5.06 5.99 -9.36
CA LYS A 144 -4.72 4.57 -9.44
C LYS A 144 -5.81 3.71 -8.84
N MET A 145 -5.77 2.42 -9.15
CA MET A 145 -6.59 1.36 -8.54
C MET A 145 -5.75 0.45 -7.66
N GLY A 146 -6.43 -0.37 -6.88
CA GLY A 146 -5.82 -1.45 -6.13
C GLY A 146 -5.01 -1.02 -4.91
N ALA A 147 -4.30 -1.96 -4.33
CA ALA A 147 -3.47 -1.70 -3.15
C ALA A 147 -2.27 -0.80 -3.46
N GLU A 148 -1.84 -0.68 -4.72
CA GLU A 148 -0.78 0.25 -5.14
C GLU A 148 -1.18 1.71 -4.88
N ALA A 149 -2.42 2.08 -5.20
CA ALA A 149 -2.95 3.40 -4.90
C ALA A 149 -2.90 3.72 -3.39
N ILE A 150 -3.31 2.74 -2.59
CA ILE A 150 -3.28 2.88 -1.13
C ILE A 150 -1.85 2.97 -0.60
N TYR A 151 -0.90 2.22 -1.19
CA TYR A 151 0.51 2.33 -0.86
C TYR A 151 1.03 3.75 -1.08
N ASP A 152 0.77 4.34 -2.24
CA ASP A 152 1.22 5.69 -2.57
C ASP A 152 0.60 6.75 -1.63
N LEU A 153 -0.68 6.60 -1.29
CA LEU A 153 -1.35 7.47 -0.34
C LEU A 153 -0.76 7.38 1.07
N LEU A 154 -0.40 6.17 1.53
CA LEU A 154 0.20 5.94 2.84
C LEU A 154 1.67 6.41 2.88
N ALA A 155 2.44 6.22 1.80
CA ALA A 155 3.83 6.66 1.72
C ALA A 155 3.98 8.19 1.74
N ASN A 156 2.96 8.91 1.25
CA ASN A 156 2.94 10.38 1.18
C ASN A 156 2.12 11.03 2.30
N ILE A 157 1.87 10.32 3.40
CA ILE A 157 1.15 10.86 4.54
C ILE A 157 2.09 11.63 5.47
N ASP A 158 1.74 12.86 5.78
CA ASP A 158 2.42 13.66 6.80
C ASP A 158 1.74 13.38 8.16
N LEU A 159 2.39 12.55 8.97
CA LEU A 159 1.87 12.13 10.27
C LEU A 159 1.85 13.26 11.29
N ASP A 160 2.81 14.20 11.26
CA ASP A 160 2.88 15.32 12.18
C ASP A 160 1.74 16.31 11.93
N ARG A 161 1.55 16.68 10.67
CA ARG A 161 0.43 17.54 10.26
C ARG A 161 -0.91 16.90 10.58
N LEU A 162 -1.09 15.63 10.24
CA LEU A 162 -2.32 14.89 10.52
C LEU A 162 -2.62 14.79 12.02
N ALA A 163 -1.60 14.56 12.84
CA ALA A 163 -1.76 14.53 14.30
C ALA A 163 -2.20 15.90 14.85
N GLY A 164 -1.64 17.00 14.34
CA GLY A 164 -2.06 18.37 14.67
C GLY A 164 -3.52 18.63 14.33
N GLU A 165 -3.91 18.37 13.07
CA GLU A 165 -5.30 18.54 12.61
C GLU A 165 -6.32 17.72 13.42
N LEU A 166 -5.95 16.49 13.80
CA LEU A 166 -6.83 15.62 14.60
C LEU A 166 -6.96 16.10 16.05
N ARG A 167 -5.89 16.65 16.66
CA ARG A 167 -5.96 17.27 18.00
C ARG A 167 -6.88 18.49 17.99
N ASP A 168 -6.74 19.35 16.98
CA ASP A 168 -7.56 20.53 16.83
C ASP A 168 -9.04 20.14 16.66
N ARG A 169 -9.34 19.16 15.82
CA ARG A 169 -10.71 18.64 15.66
C ARG A 169 -11.27 18.05 16.96
N ALA A 170 -10.46 17.30 17.70
CA ALA A 170 -10.88 16.70 18.96
C ALA A 170 -11.24 17.75 20.03
N THR A 171 -10.65 18.96 19.98
CA THR A 171 -10.92 20.06 20.91
C THR A 171 -12.03 20.98 20.43
N THR A 172 -12.03 21.36 19.16
CA THR A 172 -12.87 22.44 18.61
C THR A 172 -14.21 21.97 18.02
N ASP A 173 -14.32 20.71 17.58
CA ASP A 173 -15.56 20.24 16.94
C ASP A 173 -16.75 20.32 17.89
N SER A 174 -17.90 20.71 17.38
CA SER A 174 -19.14 20.81 18.17
C SER A 174 -19.80 19.45 18.45
N SER A 175 -19.50 18.44 17.64
CA SER A 175 -20.11 17.11 17.74
C SER A 175 -19.26 16.16 18.60
N GLN A 176 -19.83 15.63 19.66
CA GLN A 176 -19.17 14.63 20.53
C GLN A 176 -18.77 13.37 19.77
N GLN A 177 -19.57 12.96 18.79
CA GLN A 177 -19.27 11.80 17.96
C GLN A 177 -18.00 12.03 17.11
N ARG A 178 -17.89 13.20 16.46
CA ARG A 178 -16.72 13.56 15.66
C ARG A 178 -15.46 13.71 16.52
N LYS A 179 -15.59 14.29 17.72
CA LYS A 179 -14.48 14.33 18.69
C LYS A 179 -13.96 12.95 19.03
N THR A 180 -14.88 12.03 19.34
CA THR A 180 -14.52 10.63 19.68
C THR A 180 -13.85 9.92 18.49
N GLU A 181 -14.35 10.17 17.28
CA GLU A 181 -13.73 9.62 16.07
C GLU A 181 -12.33 10.19 15.82
N ALA A 182 -12.17 11.52 15.97
CA ALA A 182 -10.87 12.17 15.87
C ALA A 182 -9.85 11.62 16.87
N LEU A 183 -10.27 11.39 18.12
CA LEU A 183 -9.40 10.77 19.15
C LEU A 183 -9.00 9.35 18.80
N LYS A 184 -9.92 8.51 18.29
CA LYS A 184 -9.60 7.15 17.84
C LYS A 184 -8.60 7.14 16.68
N ARG A 185 -8.78 8.08 15.71
CA ARG A 185 -7.82 8.25 14.61
C ARG A 185 -6.47 8.73 15.13
N LEU A 186 -6.46 9.73 16.00
CA LEU A 186 -5.25 10.28 16.60
C LEU A 186 -4.42 9.18 17.31
N GLN A 187 -5.07 8.27 18.03
CA GLN A 187 -4.39 7.18 18.72
C GLN A 187 -3.58 6.31 17.74
N ILE A 188 -4.13 6.02 16.55
CA ILE A 188 -3.44 5.23 15.52
C ILE A 188 -2.31 6.05 14.88
N VAL A 189 -2.55 7.31 14.57
CA VAL A 189 -1.54 8.22 14.00
C VAL A 189 -0.35 8.38 14.95
N GLU A 190 -0.60 8.58 16.23
CA GLU A 190 0.46 8.70 17.25
C GLU A 190 1.26 7.40 17.41
N ALA A 191 0.62 6.23 17.29
CA ALA A 191 1.34 4.96 17.35
C ALA A 191 2.35 4.83 16.19
N PHE A 192 2.01 5.26 14.97
CA PHE A 192 2.95 5.30 13.85
C PHE A 192 4.02 6.39 14.02
N ARG A 193 3.62 7.57 14.48
CA ARG A 193 4.53 8.69 14.72
C ARG A 193 5.58 8.36 15.78
N GLN A 194 5.19 7.74 16.90
CA GLN A 194 6.13 7.33 17.95
C GLN A 194 7.05 6.18 17.55
N SER A 195 6.67 5.40 16.54
CA SER A 195 7.48 4.31 15.98
C SER A 195 8.17 4.70 14.66
N GLU A 196 8.34 5.99 14.40
CA GLU A 196 9.03 6.49 13.20
C GLU A 196 10.42 5.87 13.06
N GLY A 197 10.74 5.44 11.83
CA GLY A 197 11.96 4.71 11.53
C GLY A 197 11.91 3.20 11.82
N ILE A 198 10.97 2.73 12.66
CA ILE A 198 10.75 1.30 12.95
C ILE A 198 9.55 0.77 12.17
N ASN A 199 8.46 1.54 12.13
CA ASN A 199 7.25 1.21 11.40
C ASN A 199 6.88 2.35 10.44
N ARG A 200 6.45 1.97 9.23
CA ARG A 200 5.97 2.92 8.23
C ARG A 200 4.55 2.56 7.81
N PRO A 201 3.66 3.55 7.61
CA PRO A 201 2.27 3.30 7.21
C PRO A 201 2.14 2.45 5.95
N GLU A 202 2.99 2.69 4.94
CA GLU A 202 2.97 1.97 3.67
C GLU A 202 3.31 0.48 3.79
N TRP A 203 3.92 0.03 4.91
CA TRP A 203 4.20 -1.39 5.14
C TRP A 203 2.95 -2.23 5.42
N MET A 204 1.81 -1.60 5.65
CA MET A 204 0.53 -2.31 5.69
C MET A 204 0.10 -2.86 4.33
N ILE A 205 0.80 -2.44 3.26
CA ILE A 205 0.66 -2.97 1.91
C ILE A 205 1.87 -3.85 1.61
N MET A 206 1.63 -5.12 1.37
CA MET A 206 2.68 -6.11 1.14
C MET A 206 3.09 -6.13 -0.33
N LYS A 207 4.40 -6.06 -0.59
CA LYS A 207 5.01 -6.28 -1.90
C LYS A 207 5.72 -7.63 -1.98
N ILE A 208 6.03 -8.20 -0.83
CA ILE A 208 6.70 -9.49 -0.70
C ILE A 208 5.99 -10.36 0.35
N ILE A 209 6.09 -11.66 0.20
CA ILE A 209 5.67 -12.66 1.20
C ILE A 209 6.92 -13.37 1.71
N PRO A 210 7.25 -13.28 3.00
CA PRO A 210 8.36 -14.03 3.58
C PRO A 210 8.03 -15.54 3.61
N VAL A 211 9.02 -16.38 3.36
CA VAL A 211 8.89 -17.84 3.30
C VAL A 211 9.93 -18.49 4.20
#